data_c1330bda9263759bd28c6405403bb10a
#
_entry.id   c1330bda9263759bd28c6405403bb10a
#
_cell.length_a   1.000
_cell.length_b   1.000
_cell.length_c   1.000
_cell.angle_alpha   90.00
_cell.angle_beta   90.00
_cell.angle_gamma   90.00
#
_symmetry.space_group_name_H-M   'P 1'
#
loop_
_entity.id
_entity.type
_entity.pdbx_description
1 polymer ?
#
loop_
_entity_poly.entity_id
_entity_poly.type
_entity_poly.pdbx_seq_one_letter_code
_entity_poly.pdbx_strand_id
1 'polypeptide(L)'
;MTHVMENYFNDIVESICKTVKFDSSLKPAEGNYPFGKETADCLNYFLSLAADMGFETHNYDNYVGEVIFGEGKEFAILAHLDVVPAGSGWRFPPFGAVINDDPSEGGMPGVKIWGRGTMDDKGPAVTVLYCLKALKDEGFQPRRKIKLIVGCNEECGWACIDHYNKVAKMPEEGFSPDADFPAIYAEKGILHFSASFPLKNPPFRSLAAGERVNMVCDDAIAVLTPDAAEKVLGYTPDEGISFDFDKESNTLRVRGKSAHGSTPEKGANALGAMLKFFASFDEDCKNAYDLLFADRCCLKEMKDETGTLTMSPDVANFENGNLVVTTDIRFPATHKKEEITNILDKENIQYKIVNYQAPLYTDPNGKLIKTLMGVYNLSLIHISEPTRRSYI
;
A
#
# COMPACT_ATOMS: atom_id res chain seq x y z
N MET A 1 -2.50 -32.88 -8.55
CA MET A 1 -2.35 -31.87 -7.46
C MET A 1 -3.66 -31.44 -6.81
N THR A 2 -4.73 -31.16 -7.55
CA THR A 2 -6.00 -30.68 -6.98
C THR A 2 -6.56 -31.65 -5.92
N HIS A 3 -6.57 -32.95 -6.16
CA HIS A 3 -7.04 -33.93 -5.16
C HIS A 3 -6.16 -34.08 -3.92
N VAL A 4 -4.88 -33.72 -4.00
CA VAL A 4 -3.97 -33.79 -2.84
C VAL A 4 -4.25 -32.67 -1.86
N MET A 5 -4.56 -31.46 -2.32
CA MET A 5 -4.87 -30.32 -1.46
C MET A 5 -6.18 -30.48 -0.71
N GLU A 6 -7.13 -31.24 -1.26
CA GLU A 6 -8.39 -31.57 -0.57
C GLU A 6 -8.16 -32.30 0.76
N ASN A 7 -7.12 -33.12 0.85
CA ASN A 7 -6.76 -33.81 2.09
C ASN A 7 -6.32 -32.88 3.22
N TYR A 8 -5.80 -31.69 2.88
CA TYR A 8 -5.34 -30.69 3.84
C TYR A 8 -6.34 -29.57 4.08
N PHE A 9 -7.53 -29.61 3.45
CA PHE A 9 -8.48 -28.49 3.49
C PHE A 9 -8.83 -28.07 4.93
N ASN A 10 -9.19 -29.04 5.77
CA ASN A 10 -9.55 -28.75 7.16
C ASN A 10 -8.35 -28.21 7.96
N ASP A 11 -7.17 -28.77 7.76
CA ASP A 11 -5.95 -28.34 8.44
C ASP A 11 -5.54 -26.91 8.02
N ILE A 12 -5.72 -26.58 6.73
CA ILE A 12 -5.50 -25.22 6.19
C ILE A 12 -6.47 -24.25 6.88
N VAL A 13 -7.77 -24.56 6.89
CA VAL A 13 -8.78 -23.71 7.52
C VAL A 13 -8.47 -23.50 9.00
N GLU A 14 -8.14 -24.58 9.73
CA GLU A 14 -7.80 -24.50 11.15
C GLU A 14 -6.56 -23.63 11.39
N SER A 15 -5.51 -23.81 10.58
CA SER A 15 -4.27 -23.06 10.70
C SER A 15 -4.43 -21.58 10.33
N ILE A 16 -5.22 -21.25 9.31
CA ILE A 16 -5.60 -19.87 9.00
C ILE A 16 -6.32 -19.25 10.20
N CYS A 17 -7.32 -19.94 10.73
CA CYS A 17 -8.08 -19.46 11.89
C CYS A 17 -7.19 -19.22 13.12
N LYS A 18 -6.20 -20.09 13.37
CA LYS A 18 -5.25 -19.90 14.46
C LYS A 18 -4.33 -18.69 14.22
N THR A 19 -3.82 -18.52 12.99
CA THR A 19 -2.93 -17.43 12.62
C THR A 19 -3.66 -16.07 12.67
N VAL A 20 -4.91 -16.01 12.22
CA VAL A 20 -5.75 -14.80 12.24
C VAL A 20 -6.02 -14.30 13.67
N LYS A 21 -6.03 -15.19 14.66
CA LYS A 21 -6.31 -14.79 16.07
C LYS A 21 -5.21 -13.93 16.70
N PHE A 22 -4.00 -13.88 16.14
CA PHE A 22 -2.98 -12.95 16.61
C PHE A 22 -3.26 -11.55 16.07
N ASP A 23 -3.38 -10.55 16.96
CA ASP A 23 -3.37 -9.14 16.57
C ASP A 23 -1.93 -8.69 16.27
N SER A 24 -1.44 -9.07 15.10
CA SER A 24 -0.10 -8.73 14.64
C SER A 24 -0.01 -7.35 13.98
N SER A 25 -0.89 -6.41 14.34
CA SER A 25 -0.72 -5.01 13.97
C SER A 25 0.50 -4.40 14.66
N LEU A 26 1.16 -3.46 13.97
CA LEU A 26 2.37 -2.80 14.48
C LEU A 26 2.14 -2.21 15.87
N LYS A 27 2.99 -2.59 16.83
CA LYS A 27 3.02 -2.07 18.20
C LYS A 27 4.44 -1.59 18.54
N PRO A 28 4.58 -0.73 19.56
CA PRO A 28 5.90 -0.30 20.02
C PRO A 28 6.82 -1.48 20.31
N ALA A 29 8.09 -1.35 19.94
CA ALA A 29 9.11 -2.37 20.22
C ALA A 29 9.28 -2.55 21.73
N GLU A 30 9.37 -3.80 22.17
CA GLU A 30 9.60 -4.17 23.56
C GLU A 30 10.57 -5.37 23.65
N GLY A 31 11.72 -5.17 24.24
CA GLY A 31 12.75 -6.22 24.35
C GLY A 31 13.15 -6.79 22.99
N ASN A 32 12.92 -8.08 22.79
CA ASN A 32 13.22 -8.79 21.53
C ASN A 32 12.02 -8.82 20.55
N TYR A 33 11.03 -7.97 20.76
CA TYR A 33 9.81 -7.90 19.94
C TYR A 33 9.79 -6.57 19.16
N PRO A 34 10.42 -6.51 17.97
CA PRO A 34 10.60 -5.25 17.22
C PRO A 34 9.28 -4.62 16.78
N PHE A 35 8.23 -5.43 16.58
CA PHE A 35 6.92 -4.99 16.11
C PHE A 35 5.77 -5.33 17.08
N GLY A 36 6.12 -5.66 18.33
CA GLY A 36 5.19 -6.09 19.37
C GLY A 36 5.20 -7.61 19.60
N LYS A 37 4.74 -7.99 20.79
CA LYS A 37 4.78 -9.40 21.21
C LYS A 37 3.86 -10.30 20.39
N GLU A 38 2.65 -9.87 20.08
CA GLU A 38 1.67 -10.66 19.32
C GLU A 38 2.14 -10.96 17.90
N THR A 39 2.87 -10.02 17.26
CA THR A 39 3.50 -10.26 15.96
C THR A 39 4.57 -11.34 16.04
N ALA A 40 5.42 -11.30 17.07
CA ALA A 40 6.43 -12.33 17.32
C ALA A 40 5.79 -13.68 17.66
N ASP A 41 4.71 -13.71 18.44
CA ASP A 41 3.97 -14.93 18.78
C ASP A 41 3.35 -15.55 17.52
N CYS A 42 2.82 -14.74 16.60
CA CYS A 42 2.29 -15.17 15.30
C CYS A 42 3.39 -15.82 14.45
N LEU A 43 4.56 -15.18 14.36
CA LEU A 43 5.73 -15.71 13.65
C LEU A 43 6.17 -17.06 14.24
N ASN A 44 6.31 -17.13 15.56
CA ASN A 44 6.74 -18.34 16.24
C ASN A 44 5.73 -19.49 16.07
N TYR A 45 4.43 -19.20 16.09
CA TYR A 45 3.40 -20.17 15.76
C TYR A 45 3.56 -20.70 14.34
N PHE A 46 3.73 -19.82 13.35
CA PHE A 46 3.89 -20.19 11.94
C PHE A 46 5.14 -21.07 11.73
N LEU A 47 6.26 -20.69 12.30
CA LEU A 47 7.52 -21.45 12.21
C LEU A 47 7.42 -22.81 12.92
N SER A 48 6.74 -22.89 14.06
CA SER A 48 6.49 -24.15 14.75
C SER A 48 5.63 -25.08 13.92
N LEU A 49 4.57 -24.55 13.29
CA LEU A 49 3.72 -25.31 12.38
C LEU A 49 4.53 -25.88 11.20
N ALA A 50 5.41 -25.08 10.61
CA ALA A 50 6.31 -25.53 9.54
C ALA A 50 7.31 -26.59 10.02
N ALA A 51 7.87 -26.44 11.22
CA ALA A 51 8.78 -27.42 11.82
C ALA A 51 8.07 -28.76 12.11
N ASP A 52 6.83 -28.73 12.59
CA ASP A 52 5.99 -29.93 12.81
C ASP A 52 5.68 -30.65 11.48
N MET A 53 5.63 -29.91 10.36
CA MET A 53 5.55 -30.48 8.99
C MET A 53 6.89 -31.03 8.50
N GLY A 54 7.95 -30.92 9.28
CA GLY A 54 9.29 -31.42 9.00
C GLY A 54 10.10 -30.55 8.05
N PHE A 55 9.85 -29.23 8.01
CA PHE A 55 10.69 -28.27 7.33
C PHE A 55 11.78 -27.72 8.24
N GLU A 56 12.91 -27.34 7.67
CA GLU A 56 13.90 -26.50 8.33
C GLU A 56 13.35 -25.08 8.43
N THR A 57 13.49 -24.46 9.62
CA THR A 57 12.97 -23.12 9.89
C THR A 57 14.00 -22.24 10.56
N HIS A 58 14.00 -20.95 10.23
CA HIS A 58 14.84 -19.94 10.89
C HIS A 58 13.99 -18.75 11.33
N ASN A 59 14.26 -18.25 12.54
CA ASN A 59 13.71 -17.00 13.04
C ASN A 59 14.83 -15.96 13.11
N TYR A 60 14.75 -14.91 12.32
CA TYR A 60 15.71 -13.81 12.30
C TYR A 60 15.22 -12.69 13.23
N ASP A 61 15.52 -12.83 14.51
CA ASP A 61 15.30 -11.84 15.58
C ASP A 61 13.84 -11.33 15.69
N ASN A 62 12.85 -12.16 15.35
CA ASN A 62 11.43 -11.81 15.27
C ASN A 62 11.09 -10.71 14.24
N TYR A 63 12.01 -10.40 13.31
CA TYR A 63 11.72 -9.57 12.14
C TYR A 63 11.15 -10.38 10.99
N VAL A 64 11.73 -11.56 10.73
CA VAL A 64 11.41 -12.43 9.59
C VAL A 64 11.56 -13.88 9.96
N GLY A 65 10.67 -14.71 9.45
CA GLY A 65 10.82 -16.17 9.45
C GLY A 65 11.19 -16.71 8.08
N GLU A 66 11.87 -17.85 8.05
CA GLU A 66 12.21 -18.57 6.83
C GLU A 66 11.88 -20.05 7.00
N VAL A 67 11.23 -20.63 5.98
CA VAL A 67 10.95 -22.07 5.86
C VAL A 67 11.63 -22.57 4.61
N ILE A 68 12.42 -23.63 4.72
CA ILE A 68 13.27 -24.14 3.64
C ILE A 68 12.77 -25.50 3.14
N PHE A 69 12.66 -25.61 1.81
CA PHE A 69 12.34 -26.86 1.13
C PHE A 69 13.25 -27.10 -0.08
N GLY A 70 14.03 -28.19 -0.04
CA GLY A 70 14.94 -28.61 -1.13
C GLY A 70 16.31 -27.95 -1.06
N GLU A 71 17.09 -28.14 -2.12
CA GLU A 71 18.49 -27.72 -2.23
C GLU A 71 18.76 -27.04 -3.57
N GLY A 72 19.93 -26.39 -3.72
CA GLY A 72 20.40 -25.78 -4.96
C GLY A 72 20.19 -24.29 -5.06
N LYS A 73 19.98 -23.74 -6.27
CA LYS A 73 19.77 -22.30 -6.50
C LYS A 73 18.48 -21.85 -5.79
N GLU A 74 18.55 -20.77 -5.02
CA GLU A 74 17.46 -20.27 -4.20
C GLU A 74 16.32 -19.69 -5.04
N PHE A 75 15.11 -19.80 -4.50
CA PHE A 75 13.88 -19.22 -5.03
C PHE A 75 12.99 -18.79 -3.87
N ALA A 76 12.58 -17.53 -3.85
CA ALA A 76 11.74 -17.00 -2.78
C ALA A 76 10.25 -17.17 -3.08
N ILE A 77 9.50 -17.46 -2.01
CA ILE A 77 8.08 -17.13 -1.91
C ILE A 77 7.99 -16.15 -0.75
N LEU A 78 7.58 -14.91 -1.02
CA LEU A 78 7.59 -13.83 -0.03
C LEU A 78 6.16 -13.56 0.43
N ALA A 79 5.93 -13.65 1.72
CA ALA A 79 4.64 -13.42 2.37
C ALA A 79 4.83 -12.60 3.66
N HIS A 80 3.75 -12.16 4.31
CA HIS A 80 3.83 -11.49 5.59
C HIS A 80 2.79 -11.96 6.61
N LEU A 81 3.05 -11.71 7.89
CA LEU A 81 2.20 -12.10 9.00
C LEU A 81 1.71 -10.91 9.81
N ASP A 82 2.25 -9.71 9.60
CA ASP A 82 1.70 -8.49 10.18
C ASP A 82 0.42 -8.07 9.44
N VAL A 83 -0.31 -7.17 10.03
CA VAL A 83 -1.58 -6.67 9.49
C VAL A 83 -1.74 -5.19 9.83
N VAL A 84 -2.48 -4.44 9.00
CA VAL A 84 -2.92 -3.09 9.38
C VAL A 84 -3.84 -3.14 10.60
N PRO A 85 -3.93 -2.06 11.41
CA PRO A 85 -4.89 -1.96 12.50
C PRO A 85 -6.31 -2.27 12.02
N ALA A 86 -7.06 -3.02 12.82
CA ALA A 86 -8.38 -3.47 12.42
C ALA A 86 -9.36 -2.32 12.12
N GLY A 87 -9.24 -1.19 12.80
CA GLY A 87 -10.21 -0.10 12.69
C GLY A 87 -11.56 -0.43 13.31
N SER A 88 -12.62 0.20 12.83
CA SER A 88 -14.00 0.05 13.31
C SER A 88 -14.93 -0.49 12.22
N GLY A 89 -16.18 -0.81 12.58
CA GLY A 89 -17.20 -1.21 11.63
C GLY A 89 -17.22 -2.72 11.29
N TRP A 90 -16.47 -3.54 11.98
CA TRP A 90 -16.47 -4.99 11.80
C TRP A 90 -17.78 -5.62 12.27
N ARG A 91 -18.34 -6.48 11.43
CA ARG A 91 -19.52 -7.30 11.78
C ARG A 91 -19.16 -8.42 12.76
N PHE A 92 -18.01 -9.05 12.57
CA PHE A 92 -17.46 -10.08 13.46
C PHE A 92 -16.15 -9.55 14.08
N PRO A 93 -15.72 -10.07 15.24
CA PRO A 93 -14.46 -9.67 15.82
C PRO A 93 -13.30 -9.79 14.82
N PRO A 94 -12.51 -8.75 14.57
CA PRO A 94 -11.47 -8.75 13.53
C PRO A 94 -10.41 -9.86 13.70
N PHE A 95 -10.14 -10.27 14.92
CA PHE A 95 -9.25 -11.39 15.24
C PHE A 95 -10.00 -12.62 15.77
N GLY A 96 -11.30 -12.72 15.46
CA GLY A 96 -12.15 -13.83 15.87
C GLY A 96 -12.02 -15.08 15.00
N ALA A 97 -11.59 -14.94 13.76
CA ALA A 97 -11.55 -16.01 12.76
C ALA A 97 -12.89 -16.75 12.66
N VAL A 98 -13.98 -16.00 12.54
CA VAL A 98 -15.33 -16.56 12.51
C VAL A 98 -15.60 -17.26 11.18
N ILE A 99 -16.01 -18.51 11.23
CA ILE A 99 -16.41 -19.28 10.04
C ILE A 99 -17.92 -19.15 9.86
N ASN A 100 -18.34 -18.62 8.70
CA ASN A 100 -19.75 -18.40 8.39
C ASN A 100 -19.99 -18.49 6.87
N ASP A 101 -21.17 -18.93 6.48
CA ASP A 101 -21.65 -19.04 5.10
C ASP A 101 -22.70 -17.98 4.72
N ASP A 102 -22.80 -16.89 5.48
CA ASP A 102 -23.81 -15.85 5.30
C ASP A 102 -23.79 -15.26 3.89
N PRO A 103 -24.83 -15.45 3.08
CA PRO A 103 -24.90 -14.97 1.71
C PRO A 103 -25.18 -13.46 1.62
N SER A 104 -25.58 -12.79 2.71
CA SER A 104 -26.01 -11.38 2.71
C SER A 104 -24.88 -10.38 2.47
N GLU A 105 -23.63 -10.82 2.59
CA GLU A 105 -22.44 -9.94 2.53
C GLU A 105 -21.80 -9.84 1.13
N GLY A 106 -22.46 -10.33 0.10
CA GLY A 106 -21.87 -10.36 -1.24
C GLY A 106 -20.68 -11.31 -1.36
N GLY A 107 -20.03 -11.32 -2.50
CA GLY A 107 -18.90 -12.20 -2.77
C GLY A 107 -19.34 -13.63 -3.14
N MET A 108 -18.38 -14.57 -3.13
CA MET A 108 -18.62 -15.93 -3.58
C MET A 108 -19.51 -16.72 -2.63
N PRO A 109 -20.41 -17.56 -3.18
CA PRO A 109 -21.14 -18.53 -2.36
C PRO A 109 -20.17 -19.46 -1.63
N GLY A 110 -20.54 -19.89 -0.43
CA GLY A 110 -19.80 -20.87 0.37
C GLY A 110 -19.27 -20.30 1.68
N VAL A 111 -18.65 -21.19 2.44
CA VAL A 111 -18.12 -20.90 3.78
C VAL A 111 -16.95 -19.92 3.68
N LYS A 112 -16.97 -18.87 4.51
CA LYS A 112 -15.96 -17.82 4.59
C LYS A 112 -15.31 -17.79 5.97
N ILE A 113 -14.06 -17.45 6.03
CA ILE A 113 -13.34 -17.12 7.26
C ILE A 113 -13.30 -15.59 7.37
N TRP A 114 -13.96 -15.05 8.40
CA TRP A 114 -14.00 -13.61 8.65
C TRP A 114 -12.93 -13.20 9.64
N GLY A 115 -12.06 -12.30 9.24
CA GLY A 115 -11.02 -11.77 10.11
C GLY A 115 -9.99 -10.91 9.37
N ARG A 116 -9.32 -10.04 10.10
CA ARG A 116 -8.19 -9.25 9.60
C ARG A 116 -7.01 -10.20 9.28
N GLY A 117 -6.41 -10.06 8.08
CA GLY A 117 -5.31 -10.92 7.64
C GLY A 117 -5.74 -12.22 6.96
N THR A 118 -7.05 -12.51 6.82
CA THR A 118 -7.51 -13.73 6.14
C THR A 118 -7.14 -13.75 4.66
N MET A 119 -7.13 -12.58 4.01
CA MET A 119 -6.77 -12.41 2.60
C MET A 119 -5.37 -11.83 2.44
N ASP A 120 -4.98 -10.95 3.32
CA ASP A 120 -3.80 -10.11 3.28
C ASP A 120 -3.08 -10.24 4.63
N ASP A 121 -2.01 -11.03 4.78
CA ASP A 121 -1.52 -12.09 3.86
C ASP A 121 -1.40 -13.44 4.58
N LYS A 122 -1.93 -13.54 5.85
CA LYS A 122 -1.86 -14.76 6.68
C LYS A 122 -2.47 -15.99 6.00
N GLY A 123 -3.61 -15.81 5.31
CA GLY A 123 -4.27 -16.89 4.60
C GLY A 123 -3.42 -17.44 3.45
N PRO A 124 -2.95 -16.59 2.52
CA PRO A 124 -2.02 -16.99 1.47
C PRO A 124 -0.73 -17.60 2.02
N ALA A 125 -0.10 -17.02 3.05
CA ALA A 125 1.11 -17.56 3.68
C ALA A 125 0.91 -18.99 4.19
N VAL A 126 -0.18 -19.25 4.94
CA VAL A 126 -0.53 -20.61 5.42
C VAL A 126 -0.83 -21.54 4.25
N THR A 127 -1.55 -21.07 3.23
CA THR A 127 -1.88 -21.88 2.04
C THR A 127 -0.61 -22.32 1.31
N VAL A 128 0.35 -21.41 1.12
CA VAL A 128 1.66 -21.75 0.52
C VAL A 128 2.40 -22.79 1.34
N LEU A 129 2.40 -22.67 2.68
CA LEU A 129 3.04 -23.65 3.56
C LEU A 129 2.45 -25.05 3.35
N TYR A 130 1.12 -25.18 3.25
CA TYR A 130 0.47 -26.45 2.97
C TYR A 130 0.68 -26.95 1.53
N CYS A 131 0.85 -26.04 0.57
CA CYS A 131 1.29 -26.45 -0.79
C CYS A 131 2.67 -27.09 -0.76
N LEU A 132 3.62 -26.52 -0.02
CA LEU A 132 4.96 -27.11 0.18
C LEU A 132 4.85 -28.47 0.91
N LYS A 133 4.00 -28.56 1.92
CA LYS A 133 3.72 -29.83 2.64
C LYS A 133 3.20 -30.90 1.72
N ALA A 134 2.20 -30.60 0.91
CA ALA A 134 1.61 -31.53 -0.05
C ALA A 134 2.65 -32.03 -1.06
N LEU A 135 3.49 -31.13 -1.59
CA LEU A 135 4.60 -31.52 -2.49
C LEU A 135 5.60 -32.45 -1.80
N LYS A 136 5.94 -32.14 -0.53
CA LYS A 136 6.86 -32.98 0.25
C LYS A 136 6.29 -34.37 0.50
N ASP A 137 5.02 -34.49 0.86
CA ASP A 137 4.36 -35.75 1.15
C ASP A 137 4.20 -36.63 -0.09
N GLU A 138 4.03 -35.99 -1.28
CA GLU A 138 4.08 -36.68 -2.58
C GLU A 138 5.50 -37.10 -2.99
N GLY A 139 6.51 -36.85 -2.16
CA GLY A 139 7.89 -37.20 -2.46
C GLY A 139 8.56 -36.30 -3.50
N PHE A 140 7.96 -35.12 -3.80
CA PHE A 140 8.55 -34.20 -4.76
C PHE A 140 9.89 -33.66 -4.27
N GLN A 141 10.89 -33.71 -5.13
CA GLN A 141 12.22 -33.16 -4.89
C GLN A 141 12.37 -31.90 -5.73
N PRO A 142 12.31 -30.69 -5.13
CA PRO A 142 12.46 -29.47 -5.89
C PRO A 142 13.87 -29.34 -6.45
N ARG A 143 13.99 -28.84 -7.68
CA ARG A 143 15.29 -28.56 -8.33
C ARG A 143 15.94 -27.28 -7.83
N ARG A 144 15.26 -26.57 -6.94
CA ARG A 144 15.71 -25.31 -6.33
C ARG A 144 15.48 -25.39 -4.83
N LYS A 145 16.29 -24.65 -4.08
CA LYS A 145 16.01 -24.39 -2.67
C LYS A 145 14.89 -23.36 -2.59
N ILE A 146 13.69 -23.79 -2.23
CA ILE A 146 12.55 -22.91 -2.01
C ILE A 146 12.66 -22.34 -0.61
N LYS A 147 12.59 -21.01 -0.49
CA LYS A 147 12.55 -20.26 0.76
C LYS A 147 11.20 -19.55 0.85
N LEU A 148 10.31 -20.03 1.72
CA LEU A 148 9.14 -19.26 2.11
C LEU A 148 9.59 -18.29 3.21
N ILE A 149 9.64 -17.00 2.86
CA ILE A 149 10.10 -15.91 3.72
C ILE A 149 8.86 -15.15 4.17
N VAL A 150 8.63 -15.08 5.49
CA VAL A 150 7.46 -14.42 6.08
C VAL A 150 7.90 -13.22 6.89
N GLY A 151 7.57 -12.01 6.42
CA GLY A 151 7.87 -10.74 7.06
C GLY A 151 6.90 -10.41 8.20
N CYS A 152 7.32 -9.52 9.09
CA CYS A 152 6.53 -9.05 10.24
C CYS A 152 6.32 -7.53 10.25
N ASN A 153 6.59 -6.82 9.14
CA ASN A 153 6.39 -5.38 9.00
C ASN A 153 6.27 -4.96 7.52
N GLU A 154 5.48 -5.68 6.75
CA GLU A 154 5.20 -5.33 5.35
C GLU A 154 4.34 -4.07 5.28
N GLU A 155 3.24 -4.06 6.01
CA GLU A 155 2.19 -3.04 6.03
C GLU A 155 2.67 -1.64 6.54
N CYS A 156 3.78 -1.61 7.25
CA CYS A 156 4.27 -0.41 7.95
C CYS A 156 5.74 -0.07 7.69
N GLY A 157 6.27 -0.35 6.49
CA GLY A 157 7.53 0.23 6.06
C GLY A 157 8.71 -0.72 5.85
N TRP A 158 8.47 -2.04 5.82
CA TRP A 158 9.43 -3.06 5.35
C TRP A 158 10.72 -3.22 6.17
N ALA A 159 10.76 -2.73 7.42
CA ALA A 159 11.92 -2.88 8.31
C ALA A 159 12.30 -4.35 8.53
N CYS A 160 11.35 -5.28 8.37
CA CYS A 160 11.60 -6.72 8.41
C CYS A 160 12.52 -7.15 7.26
N ILE A 161 12.27 -6.72 6.04
CA ILE A 161 13.09 -7.06 4.86
C ILE A 161 14.45 -6.34 4.91
N ASP A 162 14.49 -5.11 5.41
CA ASP A 162 15.75 -4.40 5.66
C ASP A 162 16.64 -5.14 6.65
N HIS A 163 16.03 -5.75 7.69
CA HIS A 163 16.76 -6.60 8.64
C HIS A 163 17.22 -7.90 7.97
N TYR A 164 16.34 -8.59 7.25
CA TYR A 164 16.67 -9.83 6.54
C TYR A 164 17.87 -9.64 5.60
N ASN A 165 17.92 -8.56 4.83
CA ASN A 165 19.03 -8.25 3.92
C ASN A 165 20.37 -7.99 4.62
N LYS A 166 20.37 -7.72 5.93
CA LYS A 166 21.61 -7.57 6.74
C LYS A 166 22.14 -8.90 7.26
N VAL A 167 21.25 -9.86 7.53
CA VAL A 167 21.60 -11.12 8.20
C VAL A 167 21.53 -12.34 7.28
N ALA A 168 20.85 -12.23 6.15
CA ALA A 168 20.70 -13.27 5.14
C ALA A 168 20.76 -12.65 3.73
N LYS A 169 20.80 -13.50 2.72
CA LYS A 169 20.77 -13.06 1.33
C LYS A 169 19.39 -13.32 0.73
N MET A 170 18.75 -12.28 0.21
CA MET A 170 17.51 -12.42 -0.55
C MET A 170 17.76 -13.20 -1.84
N PRO A 171 16.95 -14.22 -2.17
CA PRO A 171 17.01 -14.89 -3.46
C PRO A 171 16.78 -13.94 -4.63
N GLU A 172 17.45 -14.18 -5.75
CA GLU A 172 17.38 -13.33 -6.95
C GLU A 172 16.05 -13.44 -7.71
N GLU A 173 15.32 -14.52 -7.49
CA GLU A 173 14.05 -14.81 -8.16
C GLU A 173 13.03 -15.30 -7.13
N GLY A 174 11.78 -14.90 -7.29
CA GLY A 174 10.69 -15.32 -6.43
C GLY A 174 9.36 -14.75 -6.90
N PHE A 175 8.32 -15.01 -6.13
CA PHE A 175 7.02 -14.36 -6.24
C PHE A 175 6.43 -14.13 -4.86
N SER A 176 5.46 -13.22 -4.77
CA SER A 176 4.60 -13.06 -3.60
C SER A 176 3.18 -13.56 -3.92
N PRO A 177 2.53 -14.32 -3.01
CA PRO A 177 1.11 -14.66 -3.14
C PRO A 177 0.19 -13.49 -2.74
N ASP A 178 0.74 -12.43 -2.18
CA ASP A 178 0.06 -11.23 -1.73
C ASP A 178 -0.20 -10.26 -2.89
N ALA A 179 -0.97 -10.72 -3.88
CA ALA A 179 -1.27 -9.95 -5.09
C ALA A 179 -2.48 -10.51 -5.83
N ASP A 180 -3.03 -9.70 -6.71
CA ASP A 180 -4.10 -10.10 -7.62
C ASP A 180 -3.64 -11.07 -8.71
N PHE A 181 -4.57 -11.91 -9.16
CA PHE A 181 -4.33 -12.78 -10.32
C PHE A 181 -4.57 -12.03 -11.64
N PRO A 182 -3.92 -12.41 -12.74
CA PRO A 182 -3.08 -13.62 -12.92
C PRO A 182 -1.64 -13.48 -12.45
N ALA A 183 -1.02 -12.32 -12.53
CA ALA A 183 0.29 -11.98 -12.02
C ALA A 183 0.53 -10.48 -12.17
N ILE A 184 0.95 -9.82 -11.10
CA ILE A 184 1.47 -8.47 -11.14
C ILE A 184 2.97 -8.57 -11.41
N TYR A 185 3.41 -8.03 -12.54
CA TYR A 185 4.82 -8.04 -12.97
C TYR A 185 5.43 -6.65 -13.00
N ALA A 186 4.61 -5.62 -12.83
CA ALA A 186 5.06 -4.25 -12.82
C ALA A 186 4.22 -3.41 -11.86
N GLU A 187 4.90 -2.59 -11.05
CA GLU A 187 4.28 -1.64 -10.12
C GLU A 187 4.95 -0.28 -10.26
N LYS A 188 4.15 0.77 -10.17
CA LYS A 188 4.66 2.14 -10.19
C LYS A 188 5.56 2.41 -9.00
N GLY A 189 6.62 3.17 -9.21
CA GLY A 189 7.43 3.69 -8.13
C GLY A 189 6.67 4.73 -7.30
N ILE A 190 7.07 4.87 -6.04
CA ILE A 190 6.51 5.84 -5.09
C ILE A 190 7.58 6.89 -4.80
N LEU A 191 7.19 8.15 -4.89
CA LEU A 191 8.01 9.27 -4.48
C LEU A 191 7.15 10.26 -3.68
N HIS A 192 7.41 10.35 -2.39
CA HIS A 192 6.86 11.43 -1.58
C HIS A 192 7.91 12.53 -1.45
N PHE A 193 7.56 13.72 -1.84
CA PHE A 193 8.40 14.90 -1.62
C PHE A 193 7.62 16.01 -0.92
N SER A 194 8.33 16.80 -0.13
CA SER A 194 7.78 17.97 0.54
C SER A 194 8.43 19.21 -0.09
N ALA A 195 7.65 20.02 -0.80
CA ALA A 195 8.10 21.26 -1.44
C ALA A 195 7.74 22.47 -0.57
N SER A 196 8.61 23.47 -0.60
CA SER A 196 8.47 24.71 0.18
C SER A 196 8.34 25.91 -0.76
N PHE A 197 7.24 26.63 -0.65
CA PHE A 197 6.92 27.82 -1.43
C PHE A 197 6.97 29.06 -0.53
N PRO A 198 7.96 29.94 -0.68
CA PRO A 198 8.00 31.19 0.07
C PRO A 198 6.86 32.12 -0.38
N LEU A 199 6.06 32.60 0.60
CA LEU A 199 4.96 33.52 0.37
C LEU A 199 5.29 34.88 0.98
N LYS A 200 5.31 35.94 0.18
CA LYS A 200 5.65 37.30 0.66
C LYS A 200 4.52 37.94 1.46
N ASN A 201 3.32 37.90 0.93
CA ASN A 201 2.11 38.47 1.55
C ASN A 201 0.95 37.50 1.40
N PRO A 202 0.97 36.35 2.13
CA PRO A 202 -0.03 35.31 1.95
C PRO A 202 -1.45 35.84 2.25
N PRO A 203 -2.47 35.37 1.52
CA PRO A 203 -3.86 35.74 1.73
C PRO A 203 -4.46 35.13 3.02
N PHE A 204 -3.64 34.47 3.82
CA PHE A 204 -4.02 33.80 5.05
C PHE A 204 -2.94 34.00 6.14
N ARG A 205 -3.33 33.88 7.40
CA ARG A 205 -2.45 33.90 8.58
C ARG A 205 -1.98 32.51 8.97
N SER A 206 -2.83 31.50 8.71
CA SER A 206 -2.54 30.09 8.92
C SER A 206 -3.22 29.28 7.85
N LEU A 207 -2.61 28.12 7.50
CA LEU A 207 -3.17 27.13 6.61
C LEU A 207 -2.72 25.76 7.07
N ALA A 208 -3.65 24.82 7.16
CA ALA A 208 -3.38 23.40 7.36
C ALA A 208 -4.33 22.57 6.48
N ALA A 209 -3.83 21.49 5.90
CA ALA A 209 -4.63 20.64 5.02
C ALA A 209 -4.12 19.20 5.07
N GLY A 210 -5.06 18.26 5.08
CA GLY A 210 -4.80 16.83 5.04
C GLY A 210 -4.07 16.27 6.25
N GLU A 211 -4.12 14.95 6.40
CA GLU A 211 -3.51 14.24 7.52
C GLU A 211 -2.49 13.19 7.07
N ARG A 212 -2.65 12.62 5.88
CA ARG A 212 -1.85 11.50 5.36
C ARG A 212 -1.41 11.74 3.93
N VAL A 213 -0.14 11.45 3.65
CA VAL A 213 0.49 11.71 2.35
C VAL A 213 -0.04 10.83 1.22
N ASN A 214 -0.62 9.68 1.51
CA ASN A 214 -1.15 8.76 0.50
C ASN A 214 -2.67 8.82 0.33
N MET A 215 -3.28 9.89 0.81
CA MET A 215 -4.73 10.10 0.78
C MET A 215 -5.03 11.50 0.25
N VAL A 216 -5.86 11.58 -0.81
CA VAL A 216 -6.34 12.85 -1.36
C VAL A 216 -6.91 13.71 -0.22
N CYS A 217 -6.39 14.93 -0.10
CA CYS A 217 -6.80 15.87 0.93
C CYS A 217 -8.29 16.19 0.80
N ASP A 218 -9.10 15.79 1.77
CA ASP A 218 -10.54 16.03 1.81
C ASP A 218 -10.94 17.15 2.78
N ASP A 219 -9.99 17.69 3.56
CA ASP A 219 -10.22 18.79 4.49
C ASP A 219 -9.03 19.75 4.52
N ALA A 220 -9.30 21.03 4.29
CA ALA A 220 -8.32 22.09 4.37
C ALA A 220 -8.92 23.29 5.13
N ILE A 221 -8.13 23.92 6.00
CA ILE A 221 -8.56 25.06 6.81
C ILE A 221 -7.53 26.18 6.73
N ALA A 222 -8.01 27.42 6.58
CA ALA A 222 -7.17 28.62 6.60
C ALA A 222 -7.85 29.75 7.35
N VAL A 223 -7.07 30.51 8.14
CA VAL A 223 -7.52 31.82 8.70
C VAL A 223 -7.09 32.90 7.74
N LEU A 224 -8.06 33.54 7.08
CA LEU A 224 -7.85 34.51 6.00
C LEU A 224 -7.43 35.90 6.51
N THR A 225 -6.76 36.65 5.63
CA THR A 225 -6.65 38.11 5.80
C THR A 225 -8.01 38.76 5.49
N PRO A 226 -8.30 39.98 5.99
CA PRO A 226 -9.56 40.65 5.69
C PRO A 226 -9.85 40.79 4.19
N ASP A 227 -8.83 41.17 3.40
CA ASP A 227 -8.95 41.35 1.94
C ASP A 227 -9.27 40.01 1.20
N ALA A 228 -8.71 38.89 1.66
CA ALA A 228 -9.02 37.58 1.13
C ALA A 228 -10.41 37.06 1.54
N ALA A 229 -10.83 37.38 2.77
CA ALA A 229 -12.15 37.05 3.30
C ALA A 229 -13.29 37.64 2.48
N GLU A 230 -13.15 38.89 2.01
CA GLU A 230 -14.14 39.53 1.13
C GLU A 230 -14.33 38.78 -0.19
N LYS A 231 -13.27 38.20 -0.73
CA LYS A 231 -13.30 37.47 -2.02
C LYS A 231 -14.04 36.14 -1.95
N VAL A 232 -14.14 35.52 -0.77
CA VAL A 232 -14.85 34.24 -0.58
C VAL A 232 -16.33 34.37 -0.96
N LEU A 233 -16.94 35.50 -0.67
CA LEU A 233 -18.39 35.72 -0.88
C LEU A 233 -18.81 35.70 -2.37
N GLY A 234 -17.88 35.94 -3.29
CA GLY A 234 -18.12 35.94 -4.72
C GLY A 234 -17.56 34.69 -5.44
N TYR A 235 -16.98 33.75 -4.71
CA TYR A 235 -16.36 32.59 -5.30
C TYR A 235 -17.30 31.38 -5.34
N THR A 236 -17.32 30.69 -6.49
CA THR A 236 -18.08 29.45 -6.66
C THR A 236 -17.08 28.30 -6.80
N PRO A 237 -17.04 27.35 -5.85
CA PRO A 237 -16.16 26.20 -5.92
C PRO A 237 -16.57 25.23 -7.03
N ASP A 238 -15.63 24.37 -7.43
CA ASP A 238 -15.88 23.28 -8.37
C ASP A 238 -16.86 22.24 -7.79
N GLU A 239 -17.46 21.42 -8.66
CA GLU A 239 -18.36 20.33 -8.24
C GLU A 239 -17.63 19.34 -7.30
N GLY A 240 -18.31 18.90 -6.24
CA GLY A 240 -17.76 18.00 -5.23
C GLY A 240 -16.91 18.69 -4.16
N ILE A 241 -16.77 20.02 -4.22
CA ILE A 241 -16.05 20.83 -3.21
C ILE A 241 -17.05 21.76 -2.49
N SER A 242 -16.93 21.90 -1.18
CA SER A 242 -17.66 22.89 -0.40
C SER A 242 -16.73 23.87 0.31
N PHE A 243 -17.14 25.14 0.35
CA PHE A 243 -16.49 26.22 1.08
C PHE A 243 -17.38 26.63 2.24
N ASP A 244 -16.93 26.32 3.47
CA ASP A 244 -17.57 26.76 4.73
C ASP A 244 -16.79 27.96 5.26
N PHE A 245 -17.38 29.13 5.22
CA PHE A 245 -16.74 30.40 5.65
C PHE A 245 -17.38 30.99 6.88
N ASP A 246 -16.60 31.06 7.96
CA ASP A 246 -16.96 31.78 9.18
C ASP A 246 -16.45 33.22 9.11
N LYS A 247 -17.38 34.18 9.02
CA LYS A 247 -17.07 35.61 8.91
C LYS A 247 -16.55 36.24 10.22
N GLU A 248 -16.87 35.66 11.37
CA GLU A 248 -16.44 36.20 12.66
C GLU A 248 -14.95 35.93 12.91
N SER A 249 -14.51 34.72 12.57
CA SER A 249 -13.11 34.31 12.71
C SER A 249 -12.29 34.49 11.44
N ASN A 250 -12.90 34.87 10.31
CA ASN A 250 -12.31 34.83 8.97
C ASN A 250 -11.74 33.45 8.61
N THR A 251 -12.36 32.40 9.09
CA THR A 251 -11.90 31.02 8.84
C THR A 251 -12.62 30.42 7.64
N LEU A 252 -11.85 30.03 6.64
CA LEU A 252 -12.31 29.23 5.50
C LEU A 252 -11.96 27.77 5.73
N ARG A 253 -12.96 26.91 5.72
CA ARG A 253 -12.78 25.46 5.63
C ARG A 253 -13.27 24.97 4.30
N VAL A 254 -12.41 24.24 3.59
CA VAL A 254 -12.72 23.61 2.30
C VAL A 254 -12.83 22.12 2.50
N ARG A 255 -13.91 21.53 2.04
CA ARG A 255 -14.15 20.10 2.10
C ARG A 255 -14.24 19.53 0.70
N GLY A 256 -13.61 18.39 0.52
CA GLY A 256 -13.58 17.62 -0.70
C GLY A 256 -14.03 16.18 -0.48
N LYS A 257 -13.38 15.27 -1.16
CA LYS A 257 -13.64 13.82 -1.06
C LYS A 257 -12.31 13.07 -1.04
N SER A 258 -12.11 12.25 -0.02
CA SER A 258 -10.95 11.39 0.09
C SER A 258 -10.94 10.28 -0.96
N ALA A 259 -9.75 9.92 -1.41
CA ALA A 259 -9.45 8.76 -2.25
C ALA A 259 -7.99 8.36 -2.00
N HIS A 260 -7.60 7.17 -2.44
CA HIS A 260 -6.20 6.76 -2.34
C HIS A 260 -5.31 7.59 -3.27
N GLY A 261 -4.11 7.99 -2.83
CA GLY A 261 -3.18 8.84 -3.59
C GLY A 261 -2.74 8.28 -4.94
N SER A 262 -2.84 6.96 -5.15
CA SER A 262 -2.58 6.33 -6.45
C SER A 262 -3.72 6.54 -7.48
N THR A 263 -4.92 6.88 -7.03
CA THR A 263 -6.10 7.14 -7.87
C THR A 263 -6.77 8.47 -7.51
N PRO A 264 -6.02 9.59 -7.58
CA PRO A 264 -6.50 10.88 -7.10
C PRO A 264 -7.74 11.39 -7.87
N GLU A 265 -7.97 10.91 -9.07
CA GLU A 265 -9.15 11.24 -9.90
C GLU A 265 -10.48 10.74 -9.31
N LYS A 266 -10.43 9.81 -8.34
CA LYS A 266 -11.64 9.32 -7.63
C LYS A 266 -12.01 10.21 -6.44
N GLY A 267 -11.13 11.13 -6.05
CA GLY A 267 -11.30 12.10 -4.99
C GLY A 267 -11.62 13.50 -5.51
N ALA A 268 -11.77 14.43 -4.54
CA ALA A 268 -11.85 15.87 -4.79
C ALA A 268 -10.92 16.57 -3.78
N ASN A 269 -9.82 17.12 -4.25
CA ASN A 269 -8.75 17.63 -3.39
C ASN A 269 -9.09 19.03 -2.84
N ALA A 270 -9.35 19.10 -1.53
CA ALA A 270 -9.71 20.34 -0.82
C ALA A 270 -8.55 21.36 -0.81
N LEU A 271 -7.29 20.91 -0.67
CA LEU A 271 -6.12 21.79 -0.77
C LEU A 271 -6.00 22.39 -2.17
N GLY A 272 -6.20 21.57 -3.22
CA GLY A 272 -6.17 22.04 -4.61
C GLY A 272 -7.23 23.12 -4.87
N ALA A 273 -8.44 22.90 -4.37
CA ALA A 273 -9.53 23.88 -4.49
C ALA A 273 -9.24 25.17 -3.73
N MET A 274 -8.67 25.07 -2.51
CA MET A 274 -8.27 26.23 -1.71
C MET A 274 -7.14 27.02 -2.41
N LEU A 275 -6.11 26.35 -2.91
CA LEU A 275 -5.02 27.01 -3.65
C LEU A 275 -5.47 27.60 -4.96
N LYS A 276 -6.41 26.95 -5.68
CA LYS A 276 -7.05 27.51 -6.88
C LYS A 276 -7.78 28.84 -6.59
N PHE A 277 -8.48 28.90 -5.48
CA PHE A 277 -9.11 30.12 -5.00
C PHE A 277 -8.07 31.22 -4.77
N PHE A 278 -7.02 30.95 -3.99
CA PHE A 278 -5.97 31.93 -3.74
C PHE A 278 -5.20 32.32 -4.99
N ALA A 279 -4.93 31.40 -5.89
CA ALA A 279 -4.25 31.63 -7.18
C ALA A 279 -4.99 32.62 -8.09
N SER A 280 -6.29 32.84 -7.87
CA SER A 280 -7.06 33.80 -8.65
C SER A 280 -6.71 35.27 -8.38
N PHE A 281 -5.97 35.54 -7.28
CA PHE A 281 -5.63 36.90 -6.85
C PHE A 281 -4.26 37.04 -6.13
N ASP A 282 -3.51 35.98 -5.99
CA ASP A 282 -2.19 35.94 -5.35
C ASP A 282 -1.19 35.14 -6.20
N GLU A 283 -0.12 35.79 -6.66
CA GLU A 283 0.85 35.20 -7.56
C GLU A 283 1.75 34.14 -6.88
N ASP A 284 2.06 34.30 -5.59
CA ASP A 284 2.87 33.30 -4.87
C ASP A 284 2.05 31.99 -4.70
N CYS A 285 0.78 32.09 -4.33
CA CYS A 285 -0.15 30.95 -4.29
C CYS A 285 -0.40 30.36 -5.68
N LYS A 286 -0.47 31.21 -6.71
CA LYS A 286 -0.59 30.75 -8.11
C LYS A 286 0.60 29.91 -8.53
N ASN A 287 1.81 30.31 -8.18
CA ASN A 287 3.02 29.55 -8.47
C ASN A 287 2.96 28.13 -7.84
N ALA A 288 2.51 28.01 -6.59
CA ALA A 288 2.32 26.72 -5.94
C ALA A 288 1.22 25.89 -6.61
N TYR A 289 0.08 26.48 -6.94
CA TYR A 289 -1.01 25.83 -7.63
C TYR A 289 -0.62 25.33 -9.02
N ASP A 290 0.03 26.18 -9.82
CA ASP A 290 0.43 25.85 -11.18
C ASP A 290 1.38 24.65 -11.23
N LEU A 291 2.31 24.58 -10.28
CA LEU A 291 3.21 23.45 -10.15
C LEU A 291 2.51 22.16 -9.73
N LEU A 292 1.76 22.24 -8.64
CA LEU A 292 1.27 21.05 -7.92
C LEU A 292 -0.03 20.49 -8.51
N PHE A 293 -0.88 21.32 -9.07
CA PHE A 293 -2.21 20.94 -9.51
C PHE A 293 -2.44 21.14 -11.02
N ALA A 294 -1.94 22.23 -11.58
CA ALA A 294 -2.07 22.53 -13.02
C ALA A 294 -1.02 21.85 -13.89
N ASP A 295 -0.12 21.07 -13.28
CA ASP A 295 0.92 20.27 -13.95
C ASP A 295 1.80 21.08 -14.91
N ARG A 296 2.21 22.28 -14.47
CA ARG A 296 3.08 23.18 -15.28
C ARG A 296 4.34 22.47 -15.79
N CYS A 297 4.80 21.47 -15.07
CA CYS A 297 6.02 20.72 -15.39
C CYS A 297 5.78 19.53 -16.33
N CYS A 298 4.55 19.29 -16.74
CA CYS A 298 4.17 18.18 -17.62
C CYS A 298 4.56 16.80 -17.04
N LEU A 299 4.58 16.65 -15.73
CA LEU A 299 4.92 15.38 -15.07
C LEU A 299 3.92 14.26 -15.46
N LYS A 300 2.65 14.62 -15.65
CA LYS A 300 1.59 13.69 -16.06
C LYS A 300 1.72 13.20 -17.51
N GLU A 301 2.68 13.71 -18.28
CA GLU A 301 3.02 13.19 -19.62
C GLU A 301 3.87 11.91 -19.52
N MET A 302 4.52 11.67 -18.36
CA MET A 302 5.24 10.41 -18.11
C MET A 302 4.27 9.24 -18.08
N LYS A 303 4.45 8.29 -18.99
CA LYS A 303 3.59 7.11 -19.12
C LYS A 303 4.33 5.91 -19.67
N ASP A 304 3.91 4.73 -19.29
CA ASP A 304 4.29 3.45 -19.88
C ASP A 304 3.10 2.46 -19.80
N GLU A 305 3.36 1.16 -19.92
CA GLU A 305 2.33 0.13 -19.81
C GLU A 305 1.68 0.04 -18.41
N THR A 306 2.33 0.56 -17.36
CA THR A 306 1.74 0.68 -16.01
C THR A 306 0.84 1.91 -15.87
N GLY A 307 0.70 2.69 -16.94
CA GLY A 307 -0.16 3.88 -17.02
C GLY A 307 0.61 5.18 -16.85
N THR A 308 -0.13 6.25 -16.59
CA THR A 308 0.37 7.63 -16.49
C THR A 308 0.81 7.93 -15.05
N LEU A 309 1.83 8.79 -14.86
CA LEU A 309 2.17 9.33 -13.56
C LEU A 309 0.95 9.97 -12.89
N THR A 310 0.74 9.66 -11.61
CA THR A 310 -0.23 10.36 -10.77
C THR A 310 0.49 11.23 -9.74
N MET A 311 -0.07 12.39 -9.44
CA MET A 311 0.45 13.34 -8.47
C MET A 311 -0.71 13.83 -7.60
N SER A 312 -0.59 13.63 -6.30
CA SER A 312 -1.56 14.04 -5.30
C SER A 312 -0.87 14.85 -4.20
N PRO A 313 -1.02 16.19 -4.20
CA PRO A 313 -0.60 17.01 -3.07
C PRO A 313 -1.62 16.84 -1.94
N ASP A 314 -1.19 16.20 -0.84
CA ASP A 314 -2.13 15.66 0.15
C ASP A 314 -2.06 16.36 1.50
N VAL A 315 -0.87 16.82 1.93
CA VAL A 315 -0.69 17.47 3.22
C VAL A 315 -0.04 18.83 3.02
N ALA A 316 -0.58 19.87 3.65
CA ALA A 316 0.02 21.19 3.62
C ALA A 316 -0.05 21.90 4.98
N ASN A 317 1.00 22.69 5.26
CA ASN A 317 1.07 23.58 6.40
C ASN A 317 1.74 24.89 5.99
N PHE A 318 1.30 25.98 6.62
CA PHE A 318 1.99 27.27 6.51
C PHE A 318 2.80 27.54 7.75
N GLU A 319 4.12 27.63 7.58
CA GLU A 319 5.05 27.86 8.67
C GLU A 319 6.24 28.72 8.22
N ASN A 320 6.69 29.63 9.09
CA ASN A 320 7.85 30.47 8.86
C ASN A 320 7.85 31.21 7.50
N GLY A 321 6.68 31.67 7.06
CA GLY A 321 6.52 32.39 5.79
C GLY A 321 6.52 31.48 4.55
N ASN A 322 6.51 30.15 4.72
CA ASN A 322 6.48 29.20 3.64
C ASN A 322 5.20 28.35 3.68
N LEU A 323 4.62 28.12 2.52
CA LEU A 323 3.65 27.04 2.33
C LEU A 323 4.45 25.77 2.02
N VAL A 324 4.40 24.80 2.93
CA VAL A 324 5.05 23.50 2.79
C VAL A 324 4.01 22.49 2.38
N VAL A 325 4.19 21.87 1.21
CA VAL A 325 3.23 20.88 0.67
C VAL A 325 3.92 19.55 0.46
N THR A 326 3.37 18.49 1.04
CA THR A 326 3.83 17.12 0.83
C THR A 326 2.93 16.42 -0.17
N THR A 327 3.56 15.84 -1.19
CA THR A 327 2.93 15.30 -2.39
C THR A 327 3.27 13.83 -2.56
N ASP A 328 2.27 12.99 -2.83
CA ASP A 328 2.42 11.61 -3.29
C ASP A 328 2.51 11.59 -4.83
N ILE A 329 3.60 11.04 -5.35
CA ILE A 329 3.75 10.72 -6.78
C ILE A 329 3.84 9.20 -6.94
N ARG A 330 3.04 8.67 -7.88
CA ARG A 330 3.18 7.32 -8.41
C ARG A 330 3.66 7.42 -9.85
N PHE A 331 4.91 7.05 -10.11
CA PHE A 331 5.51 7.20 -11.43
C PHE A 331 5.66 5.86 -12.15
N PRO A 332 5.58 5.85 -13.51
CA PRO A 332 5.57 4.62 -14.30
C PRO A 332 6.81 3.76 -14.10
N ALA A 333 6.64 2.44 -14.21
CA ALA A 333 7.64 1.44 -13.79
C ALA A 333 8.95 1.49 -14.59
N THR A 334 8.93 2.00 -15.83
CA THR A 334 10.12 2.13 -16.67
C THR A 334 10.87 3.45 -16.49
N HIS A 335 10.32 4.37 -15.68
CA HIS A 335 10.91 5.66 -15.37
C HIS A 335 11.71 5.63 -14.06
N LYS A 336 12.54 6.65 -13.86
CA LYS A 336 13.40 6.81 -12.69
C LYS A 336 13.03 8.07 -11.91
N LYS A 337 13.20 8.03 -10.58
CA LYS A 337 12.95 9.21 -9.74
C LYS A 337 13.77 10.44 -10.16
N GLU A 338 14.97 10.22 -10.72
CA GLU A 338 15.87 11.27 -11.18
C GLU A 338 15.27 12.11 -12.32
N GLU A 339 14.37 11.53 -13.13
CA GLU A 339 13.65 12.28 -14.17
C GLU A 339 12.71 13.30 -13.52
N ILE A 340 12.05 12.95 -12.43
CA ILE A 340 11.15 13.83 -11.66
C ILE A 340 11.96 14.88 -10.91
N THR A 341 12.99 14.46 -10.16
CA THR A 341 13.81 15.39 -9.38
C THR A 341 14.55 16.42 -10.25
N ASN A 342 15.04 16.02 -11.43
CA ASN A 342 15.65 16.95 -12.39
C ASN A 342 14.67 18.01 -12.91
N ILE A 343 13.37 17.68 -12.98
CA ILE A 343 12.33 18.66 -13.35
C ILE A 343 12.11 19.64 -12.19
N LEU A 344 11.98 19.14 -10.95
CA LEU A 344 11.84 19.99 -9.76
C LEU A 344 13.05 20.91 -9.56
N ASP A 345 14.27 20.42 -9.81
CA ASP A 345 15.49 21.20 -9.75
C ASP A 345 15.51 22.35 -10.78
N LYS A 346 15.03 22.12 -12.00
CA LYS A 346 14.92 23.17 -13.05
C LYS A 346 13.92 24.26 -12.67
N GLU A 347 12.90 23.93 -11.91
CA GLU A 347 11.91 24.90 -11.40
C GLU A 347 12.44 25.71 -10.19
N ASN A 348 13.66 25.45 -9.72
CA ASN A 348 14.27 26.07 -8.54
C ASN A 348 13.43 25.95 -7.27
N ILE A 349 12.72 24.83 -7.12
CA ILE A 349 11.88 24.57 -5.96
C ILE A 349 12.74 23.98 -4.86
N GLN A 350 12.58 24.51 -3.65
CA GLN A 350 13.14 23.86 -2.47
C GLN A 350 12.27 22.68 -2.09
N TYR A 351 12.82 21.47 -2.17
CA TYR A 351 12.11 20.25 -1.76
C TYR A 351 13.04 19.31 -1.00
N LYS A 352 12.43 18.38 -0.28
CA LYS A 352 13.10 17.21 0.29
C LYS A 352 12.32 15.94 -0.06
N ILE A 353 13.02 14.86 -0.35
CA ILE A 353 12.39 13.53 -0.48
C ILE A 353 12.05 13.05 0.92
N VAL A 354 10.78 12.68 1.12
CA VAL A 354 10.23 12.16 2.38
C VAL A 354 10.23 10.63 2.36
N ASN A 355 9.85 10.06 1.21
CA ASN A 355 9.84 8.62 0.99
C ASN A 355 10.13 8.30 -0.47
N TYR A 356 10.78 7.17 -0.70
CA TYR A 356 11.02 6.66 -2.04
C TYR A 356 10.99 5.14 -2.04
N GLN A 357 10.19 4.58 -2.95
CA GLN A 357 10.18 3.16 -3.26
C GLN A 357 10.41 3.01 -4.77
N ALA A 358 11.41 2.22 -5.13
CA ALA A 358 11.71 1.96 -6.53
C ALA A 358 10.53 1.22 -7.19
N PRO A 359 10.26 1.47 -8.47
CA PRO A 359 9.27 0.71 -9.19
C PRO A 359 9.68 -0.77 -9.32
N LEU A 360 8.71 -1.64 -9.37
CA LEU A 360 8.91 -3.04 -9.77
C LEU A 360 8.68 -3.16 -11.28
N TYR A 361 9.61 -3.81 -11.97
CA TYR A 361 9.41 -4.20 -13.36
C TYR A 361 10.10 -5.53 -13.64
N THR A 362 9.30 -6.55 -13.93
CA THR A 362 9.79 -7.87 -14.36
C THR A 362 9.36 -8.10 -15.81
N ASP A 363 10.28 -8.51 -16.66
CA ASP A 363 9.98 -8.75 -18.09
C ASP A 363 8.78 -9.71 -18.25
N PRO A 364 7.65 -9.25 -18.79
CA PRO A 364 6.45 -10.06 -18.99
C PRO A 364 6.69 -11.25 -19.94
N ASN A 365 7.73 -11.16 -20.77
CA ASN A 365 8.15 -12.24 -21.67
C ASN A 365 9.19 -13.18 -21.03
N GLY A 366 9.64 -12.86 -19.83
CA GLY A 366 10.59 -13.65 -19.06
C GLY A 366 10.03 -15.03 -18.66
N LYS A 367 10.92 -15.95 -18.32
CA LYS A 367 10.55 -17.34 -17.99
C LYS A 367 9.62 -17.40 -16.76
N LEU A 368 9.87 -16.58 -15.74
CA LEU A 368 9.08 -16.58 -14.51
C LEU A 368 7.63 -16.22 -14.80
N ILE A 369 7.39 -15.06 -15.41
CA ILE A 369 6.02 -14.57 -15.70
C ILE A 369 5.30 -15.51 -16.65
N LYS A 370 5.97 -16.00 -17.73
CA LYS A 370 5.36 -17.01 -18.61
C LYS A 370 4.97 -18.28 -17.89
N THR A 371 5.76 -18.71 -16.90
CA THR A 371 5.44 -19.91 -16.10
C THR A 371 4.22 -19.66 -15.22
N LEU A 372 4.18 -18.54 -14.48
CA LEU A 372 3.05 -18.17 -13.64
C LEU A 372 1.76 -18.03 -14.46
N MET A 373 1.83 -17.33 -15.60
CA MET A 373 0.70 -17.17 -16.52
C MET A 373 0.25 -18.51 -17.10
N GLY A 374 1.18 -19.40 -17.43
CA GLY A 374 0.87 -20.76 -17.91
C GLY A 374 0.12 -21.58 -16.86
N VAL A 375 0.55 -21.53 -15.61
CA VAL A 375 -0.14 -22.19 -14.47
C VAL A 375 -1.54 -21.61 -14.27
N TYR A 376 -1.67 -20.30 -14.27
CA TYR A 376 -2.97 -19.62 -14.15
C TYR A 376 -3.93 -20.04 -15.26
N ASN A 377 -3.49 -20.08 -16.51
CA ASN A 377 -4.29 -20.47 -17.66
C ASN A 377 -4.73 -21.95 -17.63
N LEU A 378 -3.98 -22.81 -16.91
CA LEU A 378 -4.35 -24.21 -16.69
C LEU A 378 -5.30 -24.40 -15.49
N SER A 379 -5.54 -23.36 -14.70
CA SER A 379 -6.45 -23.43 -13.54
C SER A 379 -7.89 -23.68 -14.00
N LEU A 380 -8.49 -24.77 -13.49
CA LEU A 380 -9.88 -25.12 -13.80
C LEU A 380 -10.90 -24.11 -13.26
N ILE A 381 -10.53 -23.34 -12.24
CA ILE A 381 -11.43 -22.38 -11.58
C ILE A 381 -11.88 -21.28 -12.55
N HIS A 382 -10.98 -20.64 -13.27
CA HIS A 382 -11.37 -19.59 -14.19
C HIS A 382 -11.76 -20.07 -15.59
N ILE A 383 -11.61 -21.35 -15.90
CA ILE A 383 -12.22 -21.96 -17.08
C ILE A 383 -13.69 -22.27 -16.82
N SER A 384 -14.05 -22.74 -15.60
CA SER A 384 -15.40 -23.09 -15.22
C SER A 384 -16.28 -21.91 -14.80
N GLU A 385 -15.69 -20.78 -14.38
CA GLU A 385 -16.41 -19.60 -13.90
C GLU A 385 -15.90 -18.29 -14.54
N PRO A 386 -16.09 -18.07 -15.85
CA PRO A 386 -15.63 -16.87 -16.53
C PRO A 386 -16.25 -15.55 -16.02
N THR A 387 -17.35 -15.64 -15.25
CA THR A 387 -18.04 -14.48 -14.66
C THR A 387 -17.41 -13.98 -13.36
N ARG A 388 -16.47 -14.71 -12.75
CA ARG A 388 -15.77 -14.29 -11.52
C ARG A 388 -14.87 -13.06 -11.72
N ARG A 389 -14.52 -12.70 -12.96
CA ARG A 389 -13.70 -11.52 -13.28
C ARG A 389 -14.32 -10.18 -12.95
N SER A 390 -15.62 -10.12 -12.64
CA SER A 390 -16.35 -8.86 -12.41
C SER A 390 -16.51 -8.47 -10.93
N TYR A 391 -15.92 -9.20 -9.98
CA TYR A 391 -16.14 -8.99 -8.55
C TYR A 391 -14.86 -9.00 -7.69
N ILE A 392 -13.71 -8.80 -8.31
CA ILE A 392 -12.45 -8.57 -7.57
C ILE A 392 -12.02 -7.13 -7.76
#